data_eba6a7b9cb0d73afee6ed0cee7a42dec
#
_entry.id   eba6a7b9cb0d73afee6ed0cee7a42dec
#
_cell.length_a   1.000
_cell.length_b   1.000
_cell.length_c   1.000
_cell.angle_alpha   90.00
_cell.angle_beta   90.00
_cell.angle_gamma   90.00
#
_symmetry.space_group_name_H-M   'P 1'
#
loop_
_entity.id
_entity.type
_entity.pdbx_description
1 polymer ?
#
loop_
_entity_poly.entity_id
_entity_poly.type
_entity_poly.pdbx_seq_one_letter_code
_entity_poly.pdbx_strand_id
1 'polypeptide(L)'
;MGKGSLVCVGTGLQLAGHVTVIGKSYIESAEEVFSLMPDAFGQRWLEGLNTNITDLQQFYAKAGEVKNRRLTYEQMTEAIMTSVRAGKRVVGVFYGHPGVFACVPHMAIARAQKEGFQASMEPGISAEDCLWADLGIDPGNYGCQSLEASQLMFFEHQLDNAGYVLLWQIALAGEHTLTGFSTTEERLRVLVDLLRQWYPEQHKVCLYEASNLPIGQCRAEWIFLKDLPEATLHAITTLVIPPVRELQYNLRVLNQLGLTPEDLG
;
A
#
# COMPACT_ATOMS: atom_id res chain seq x y z
N MET A 1 16.57 33.18 -7.34
CA MET A 1 15.95 32.16 -6.48
C MET A 1 16.09 30.82 -7.20
N GLY A 2 16.52 29.76 -6.51
CA GLY A 2 16.57 28.42 -7.07
C GLY A 2 15.17 27.96 -7.48
N LYS A 3 15.09 27.09 -8.51
CA LYS A 3 13.83 26.49 -8.91
C LYS A 3 13.46 25.46 -7.83
N GLY A 4 12.25 25.53 -7.25
CA GLY A 4 11.80 24.57 -6.24
C GLY A 4 11.86 23.14 -6.73
N SER A 5 11.92 22.19 -5.81
CA SER A 5 11.95 20.75 -6.09
C SER A 5 11.13 19.94 -5.10
N LEU A 6 10.73 18.75 -5.50
CA LEU A 6 9.99 17.81 -4.68
C LEU A 6 10.62 16.41 -4.73
N VAL A 7 10.85 15.81 -3.56
CA VAL A 7 11.16 14.38 -3.47
C VAL A 7 10.16 13.74 -2.50
N CYS A 8 9.48 12.68 -2.93
CA CYS A 8 8.63 11.87 -2.05
C CYS A 8 9.41 10.65 -1.59
N VAL A 9 9.46 10.42 -0.28
CA VAL A 9 10.21 9.32 0.34
C VAL A 9 9.30 8.49 1.25
N GLY A 10 9.60 7.19 1.36
CA GLY A 10 8.94 6.28 2.27
C GLY A 10 9.74 6.06 3.53
N THR A 11 9.06 5.94 4.68
CA THR A 11 9.69 5.57 5.95
C THR A 11 9.69 4.05 6.20
N GLY A 12 9.06 3.27 5.30
CA GLY A 12 8.76 1.88 5.56
C GLY A 12 7.70 1.71 6.65
N LEU A 13 7.51 0.49 7.13
CA LEU A 13 6.50 0.13 8.13
C LEU A 13 7.06 0.23 9.55
N GLN A 14 8.26 -0.26 9.79
CA GLN A 14 8.88 -0.21 11.13
C GLN A 14 9.50 1.15 11.40
N LEU A 15 9.13 1.72 12.53
CA LEU A 15 9.62 3.01 12.98
C LEU A 15 11.16 3.07 12.97
N ALA A 16 11.71 4.02 12.23
CA ALA A 16 13.14 4.25 12.02
C ALA A 16 13.94 3.08 11.41
N GLY A 17 13.40 1.86 11.40
CA GLY A 17 14.10 0.66 10.94
C GLY A 17 14.11 0.49 9.43
N HIS A 18 13.07 0.95 8.76
CA HIS A 18 12.87 0.73 7.32
C HIS A 18 13.15 1.98 6.45
N VAL A 19 13.53 3.10 7.04
CA VAL A 19 13.91 4.27 6.25
C VAL A 19 15.25 4.01 5.54
N THR A 20 15.30 4.31 4.25
CA THR A 20 16.56 4.19 3.52
C THR A 20 17.54 5.30 3.92
N VAL A 21 18.84 5.05 3.79
CA VAL A 21 19.88 6.07 4.05
C VAL A 21 19.67 7.31 3.18
N ILE A 22 19.29 7.12 1.90
CA ILE A 22 18.99 8.20 0.96
C ILE A 22 17.74 8.96 1.40
N GLY A 23 16.64 8.27 1.75
CA GLY A 23 15.41 8.88 2.24
C GLY A 23 15.64 9.73 3.47
N LYS A 24 16.40 9.23 4.44
CA LYS A 24 16.80 9.98 5.64
C LYS A 24 17.60 11.25 5.29
N SER A 25 18.57 11.15 4.38
CA SER A 25 19.36 12.29 3.92
C SER A 25 18.49 13.38 3.26
N TYR A 26 17.49 13.00 2.45
CA TYR A 26 16.53 13.95 1.89
C TYR A 26 15.74 14.67 3.00
N ILE A 27 15.23 13.92 3.99
CA ILE A 27 14.48 14.50 5.11
C ILE A 27 15.33 15.53 5.88
N GLU A 28 16.56 15.14 6.24
CA GLU A 28 17.47 16.01 7.02
C GLU A 28 17.88 17.28 6.25
N SER A 29 18.01 17.20 4.93
CA SER A 29 18.44 18.32 4.10
C SER A 29 17.30 19.17 3.51
N ALA A 30 16.04 18.79 3.74
CA ALA A 30 14.88 19.50 3.22
C ALA A 30 14.74 20.89 3.85
N GLU A 31 14.31 21.88 3.04
CA GLU A 31 13.91 23.20 3.55
C GLU A 31 12.50 23.19 4.15
N GLU A 32 11.68 22.24 3.69
CA GLU A 32 10.37 21.97 4.26
C GLU A 32 9.96 20.51 4.03
N VAL A 33 9.39 19.89 5.06
CA VAL A 33 8.91 18.50 5.04
C VAL A 33 7.39 18.51 5.19
N PHE A 34 6.71 17.73 4.38
CA PHE A 34 5.29 17.42 4.53
C PHE A 34 5.16 15.94 4.89
N SER A 35 4.55 15.64 6.02
CA SER A 35 4.49 14.27 6.55
C SER A 35 3.08 13.71 6.61
N LEU A 36 2.95 12.43 6.30
CA LEU A 36 1.76 11.63 6.55
C LEU A 36 2.17 10.34 7.27
N MET A 37 2.33 10.45 8.58
CA MET A 37 2.74 9.34 9.44
C MET A 37 1.53 8.63 10.03
N PRO A 38 1.60 7.31 10.32
CA PRO A 38 0.45 6.55 10.81
C PRO A 38 0.10 6.87 12.26
N ASP A 39 1.07 7.36 13.04
CA ASP A 39 0.93 7.60 14.47
C ASP A 39 1.86 8.71 14.99
N ALA A 40 1.65 9.09 16.25
CA ALA A 40 2.41 10.15 16.90
C ALA A 40 3.89 9.76 17.16
N PHE A 41 4.24 8.49 17.25
CA PHE A 41 5.63 8.06 17.46
C PHE A 41 6.45 8.29 16.18
N GLY A 42 5.87 7.93 15.02
CA GLY A 42 6.46 8.21 13.72
C GLY A 42 6.65 9.70 13.49
N GLN A 43 5.64 10.51 13.81
CA GLN A 43 5.72 11.96 13.71
C GLN A 43 6.83 12.55 14.61
N ARG A 44 6.90 12.10 15.87
CA ARG A 44 7.93 12.54 16.81
C ARG A 44 9.35 12.16 16.40
N TRP A 45 9.52 10.97 15.84
CA TRP A 45 10.81 10.55 15.31
C TRP A 45 11.24 11.45 14.14
N LEU A 46 10.31 11.77 13.25
CA LEU A 46 10.56 12.64 12.09
C LEU A 46 10.97 14.06 12.54
N GLU A 47 10.32 14.61 13.59
CA GLU A 47 10.67 15.90 14.20
C GLU A 47 12.11 15.95 14.73
N GLY A 48 12.68 14.79 15.07
CA GLY A 48 14.09 14.66 15.41
C GLY A 48 15.06 14.76 14.23
N LEU A 49 14.57 14.61 12.99
CA LEU A 49 15.38 14.70 11.77
C LEU A 49 15.28 16.07 11.10
N ASN A 50 14.12 16.71 11.18
CA ASN A 50 13.89 18.04 10.61
C ASN A 50 12.89 18.82 11.47
N THR A 51 13.14 20.10 11.65
CA THR A 51 12.29 20.98 12.51
C THR A 51 11.21 21.73 11.73
N ASN A 52 11.27 21.74 10.41
CA ASN A 52 10.30 22.43 9.55
C ASN A 52 9.36 21.44 8.89
N ILE A 53 8.41 20.92 9.67
CA ILE A 53 7.48 19.87 9.27
C ILE A 53 6.04 20.37 9.30
N THR A 54 5.33 20.10 8.23
CA THR A 54 3.87 20.26 8.14
C THR A 54 3.21 18.88 8.14
N ASP A 55 2.42 18.57 9.16
CA ASP A 55 1.65 17.34 9.26
C ASP A 55 0.41 17.42 8.36
N LEU A 56 0.35 16.53 7.35
CA LEU A 56 -0.76 16.41 6.41
C LEU A 56 -2.02 15.82 7.03
N GLN A 57 -1.93 15.17 8.20
CA GLN A 57 -3.10 14.68 8.95
C GLN A 57 -4.14 15.77 9.21
N GLN A 58 -3.70 17.03 9.36
CA GLN A 58 -4.57 18.19 9.57
C GLN A 58 -5.63 18.39 8.48
N PHE A 59 -5.42 17.84 7.28
CA PHE A 59 -6.35 17.97 6.15
C PHE A 59 -7.47 16.94 6.16
N TYR A 60 -7.40 15.88 6.98
CA TYR A 60 -8.51 14.95 7.13
C TYR A 60 -9.71 15.59 7.82
N ALA A 61 -10.88 14.99 7.62
CA ALA A 61 -12.11 15.40 8.32
C ALA A 61 -11.91 15.32 9.84
N LYS A 62 -12.41 16.31 10.55
CA LYS A 62 -12.47 16.26 12.02
C LYS A 62 -13.56 15.27 12.46
N ALA A 63 -13.52 14.86 13.71
CA ALA A 63 -14.54 13.98 14.27
C ALA A 63 -15.94 14.57 14.06
N GLY A 64 -16.84 13.79 13.44
CA GLY A 64 -18.21 14.19 13.12
C GLY A 64 -18.39 14.94 11.79
N GLU A 65 -17.32 15.25 11.06
CA GLU A 65 -17.41 15.84 9.73
C GLU A 65 -17.42 14.76 8.65
N VAL A 66 -18.25 14.97 7.62
CA VAL A 66 -18.24 14.15 6.39
C VAL A 66 -17.46 14.90 5.32
N LYS A 67 -16.35 14.33 4.87
CA LYS A 67 -15.50 14.94 3.86
C LYS A 67 -15.07 13.90 2.83
N ASN A 68 -15.18 14.26 1.56
CA ASN A 68 -14.69 13.40 0.49
C ASN A 68 -13.16 13.32 0.51
N ARG A 69 -12.59 12.10 0.54
CA ARG A 69 -11.15 11.85 0.57
C ARG A 69 -10.41 12.47 -0.61
N ARG A 70 -11.05 12.57 -1.78
CA ARG A 70 -10.44 13.22 -2.95
C ARG A 70 -10.13 14.70 -2.68
N LEU A 71 -11.06 15.41 -2.01
CA LEU A 71 -10.83 16.80 -1.61
C LEU A 71 -9.67 16.90 -0.61
N THR A 72 -9.58 15.98 0.34
CA THR A 72 -8.47 15.91 1.30
C THR A 72 -7.13 15.77 0.57
N TYR A 73 -7.03 14.83 -0.38
CA TYR A 73 -5.81 14.60 -1.14
C TYR A 73 -5.43 15.79 -2.04
N GLU A 74 -6.41 16.48 -2.62
CA GLU A 74 -6.17 17.74 -3.34
C GLU A 74 -5.60 18.84 -2.44
N GLN A 75 -6.13 18.98 -1.24
CA GLN A 75 -5.63 19.96 -0.26
C GLN A 75 -4.21 19.65 0.21
N MET A 76 -3.90 18.38 0.49
CA MET A 76 -2.54 17.92 0.81
C MET A 76 -1.58 18.21 -0.33
N THR A 77 -1.98 17.89 -1.57
CA THR A 77 -1.19 18.12 -2.78
C THR A 77 -0.92 19.63 -2.96
N GLU A 78 -1.93 20.47 -2.79
CA GLU A 78 -1.78 21.92 -2.95
C GLU A 78 -0.88 22.53 -1.87
N ALA A 79 -0.94 22.04 -0.62
CA ALA A 79 -0.04 22.46 0.44
C ALA A 79 1.43 22.18 0.08
N ILE A 80 1.74 20.99 -0.41
CA ILE A 80 3.06 20.61 -0.91
C ILE A 80 3.48 21.54 -2.07
N MET A 81 2.61 21.72 -3.05
CA MET A 81 2.91 22.51 -4.25
C MET A 81 3.12 24.00 -3.97
N THR A 82 2.46 24.55 -2.96
CA THR A 82 2.64 25.92 -2.52
C THR A 82 4.11 26.17 -2.13
N SER A 83 4.72 25.27 -1.39
CA SER A 83 6.12 25.38 -0.98
C SER A 83 7.09 25.12 -2.13
N VAL A 84 6.78 24.19 -3.03
CA VAL A 84 7.58 23.96 -4.25
C VAL A 84 7.59 25.22 -5.14
N ARG A 85 6.43 25.84 -5.36
CA ARG A 85 6.32 27.10 -6.14
C ARG A 85 7.03 28.28 -5.49
N ALA A 86 7.15 28.26 -4.15
CA ALA A 86 7.94 29.24 -3.40
C ALA A 86 9.47 29.06 -3.58
N GLY A 87 9.90 28.06 -4.34
CA GLY A 87 11.31 27.82 -4.63
C GLY A 87 12.03 26.93 -3.64
N LYS A 88 11.33 26.28 -2.70
CA LYS A 88 11.92 25.43 -1.66
C LYS A 88 12.27 24.05 -2.16
N ARG A 89 13.28 23.41 -1.52
CA ARG A 89 13.51 21.97 -1.59
C ARG A 89 12.57 21.27 -0.63
N VAL A 90 11.51 20.68 -1.18
CA VAL A 90 10.42 20.06 -0.44
C VAL A 90 10.59 18.56 -0.41
N VAL A 91 10.36 17.94 0.74
CA VAL A 91 10.29 16.48 0.87
C VAL A 91 8.93 16.08 1.42
N GLY A 92 8.23 15.22 0.67
CA GLY A 92 7.02 14.54 1.14
C GLY A 92 7.39 13.22 1.80
N VAL A 93 7.02 13.02 3.05
CA VAL A 93 7.35 11.83 3.83
C VAL A 93 6.09 11.04 4.13
N PHE A 94 6.07 9.78 3.67
CA PHE A 94 4.91 8.90 3.79
C PHE A 94 5.32 7.57 4.45
N TYR A 95 4.45 7.00 5.27
CA TYR A 95 4.70 5.66 5.80
C TYR A 95 4.63 4.61 4.68
N GLY A 96 5.33 3.50 4.85
CA GLY A 96 5.44 2.46 3.83
C GLY A 96 6.26 2.92 2.62
N HIS A 97 5.86 2.46 1.44
CA HIS A 97 6.37 2.91 0.15
C HIS A 97 5.52 4.09 -0.34
N PRO A 98 6.12 5.22 -0.76
CA PRO A 98 5.35 6.43 -1.08
C PRO A 98 4.50 6.31 -2.35
N GLY A 99 4.72 5.28 -3.15
CA GLY A 99 3.98 5.05 -4.41
C GLY A 99 3.06 3.83 -4.41
N VAL A 100 2.93 3.11 -3.27
CA VAL A 100 2.08 1.91 -3.19
C VAL A 100 0.80 2.25 -2.42
N PHE A 101 -0.35 2.18 -3.09
CA PHE A 101 -1.67 2.55 -2.56
C PHE A 101 -1.72 3.94 -1.89
N ALA A 102 -0.92 4.90 -2.41
CA ALA A 102 -0.82 6.26 -1.92
C ALA A 102 -1.08 7.28 -3.04
N CYS A 103 -2.15 8.08 -2.94
CA CYS A 103 -2.55 9.02 -3.99
C CYS A 103 -1.70 10.30 -3.99
N VAL A 104 -1.46 10.89 -2.81
CA VAL A 104 -0.88 12.24 -2.67
C VAL A 104 0.51 12.37 -3.30
N PRO A 105 1.46 11.42 -3.08
CA PRO A 105 2.77 11.50 -3.72
C PRO A 105 2.70 11.52 -5.25
N HIS A 106 1.88 10.65 -5.83
CA HIS A 106 1.68 10.61 -7.28
C HIS A 106 1.07 11.91 -7.82
N MET A 107 0.05 12.44 -7.14
CA MET A 107 -0.60 13.71 -7.52
C MET A 107 0.38 14.88 -7.45
N ALA A 108 1.16 14.98 -6.36
CA ALA A 108 2.11 16.07 -6.15
C ALA A 108 3.26 16.02 -7.17
N ILE A 109 3.84 14.85 -7.41
CA ILE A 109 4.91 14.66 -8.40
C ILE A 109 4.41 15.01 -9.81
N ALA A 110 3.27 14.46 -10.22
CA ALA A 110 2.70 14.73 -11.54
C ALA A 110 2.41 16.24 -11.74
N ARG A 111 1.88 16.91 -10.70
CA ARG A 111 1.62 18.36 -10.73
C ARG A 111 2.91 19.17 -10.81
N ALA A 112 3.91 18.84 -9.99
CA ALA A 112 5.20 19.50 -9.99
C ALA A 112 5.90 19.38 -11.36
N GLN A 113 5.93 18.18 -11.94
CA GLN A 113 6.50 17.93 -13.27
C GLN A 113 5.75 18.70 -14.37
N LYS A 114 4.41 18.71 -14.33
CA LYS A 114 3.58 19.49 -15.26
C LYS A 114 3.86 21.00 -15.19
N GLU A 115 4.14 21.52 -13.99
CA GLU A 115 4.52 22.91 -13.77
C GLU A 115 6.01 23.18 -14.03
N GLY A 116 6.78 22.16 -14.44
CA GLY A 116 8.18 22.26 -14.85
C GLY A 116 9.17 22.29 -13.69
N PHE A 117 8.78 21.82 -12.49
CA PHE A 117 9.68 21.58 -11.37
C PHE A 117 10.34 20.21 -11.44
N GLN A 118 11.49 20.05 -10.82
CA GLN A 118 12.07 18.73 -10.59
C GLN A 118 11.27 18.02 -9.51
N ALA A 119 10.79 16.82 -9.83
CA ALA A 119 10.05 16.01 -8.86
C ALA A 119 10.31 14.52 -9.11
N SER A 120 10.55 13.77 -8.03
CA SER A 120 10.84 12.35 -8.05
C SER A 120 10.30 11.64 -6.82
N MET A 121 10.31 10.32 -6.87
CA MET A 121 9.98 9.43 -5.77
C MET A 121 11.17 8.52 -5.51
N GLU A 122 11.56 8.40 -4.25
CA GLU A 122 12.49 7.38 -3.79
C GLU A 122 11.70 6.16 -3.30
N PRO A 123 12.06 4.94 -3.71
CA PRO A 123 11.39 3.74 -3.25
C PRO A 123 11.56 3.54 -1.74
N GLY A 124 10.60 2.88 -1.14
CA GLY A 124 10.61 2.50 0.28
C GLY A 124 10.14 1.06 0.47
N ILE A 125 10.24 0.55 1.69
CA ILE A 125 9.73 -0.77 2.05
C ILE A 125 8.20 -0.69 2.21
N SER A 126 7.47 -1.47 1.41
CA SER A 126 6.02 -1.58 1.46
C SER A 126 5.55 -2.64 2.47
N ALA A 127 4.26 -2.67 2.75
CA ALA A 127 3.66 -3.77 3.49
C ALA A 127 3.78 -5.11 2.74
N GLU A 128 3.89 -5.10 1.41
CA GLU A 128 4.08 -6.29 0.60
C GLU A 128 5.47 -6.92 0.85
N ASP A 129 6.52 -6.10 0.94
CA ASP A 129 7.87 -6.57 1.28
C ASP A 129 7.91 -7.22 2.66
N CYS A 130 7.22 -6.60 3.64
CA CYS A 130 7.09 -7.16 4.99
C CYS A 130 6.30 -8.47 4.98
N LEU A 131 5.21 -8.54 4.22
CA LEU A 131 4.37 -9.73 4.09
C LEU A 131 5.15 -10.95 3.61
N TRP A 132 5.98 -10.78 2.58
CA TRP A 132 6.82 -11.87 2.06
C TRP A 132 7.80 -12.38 3.11
N ALA A 133 8.45 -11.46 3.83
CA ALA A 133 9.39 -11.81 4.88
C ALA A 133 8.71 -12.48 6.08
N ASP A 134 7.59 -11.90 6.56
CA ASP A 134 6.90 -12.37 7.76
C ASP A 134 6.20 -13.73 7.55
N LEU A 135 5.64 -13.96 6.36
CA LEU A 135 4.95 -15.22 6.03
C LEU A 135 5.88 -16.28 5.42
N GLY A 136 7.14 -15.93 5.14
CA GLY A 136 8.11 -16.84 4.52
C GLY A 136 7.71 -17.26 3.12
N ILE A 137 7.09 -16.37 2.34
CA ILE A 137 6.60 -16.62 0.98
C ILE A 137 7.57 -16.00 -0.01
N ASP A 138 8.00 -16.81 -1.00
CA ASP A 138 8.70 -16.29 -2.18
C ASP A 138 7.71 -16.25 -3.36
N PRO A 139 7.29 -15.06 -3.83
CA PRO A 139 6.38 -14.94 -4.96
C PRO A 139 6.97 -15.48 -6.27
N GLY A 140 8.29 -15.70 -6.35
CA GLY A 140 8.95 -16.33 -7.48
C GLY A 140 8.51 -17.78 -7.73
N ASN A 141 8.02 -18.48 -6.71
CA ASN A 141 7.61 -19.89 -6.82
C ASN A 141 6.25 -20.07 -7.51
N TYR A 142 5.30 -19.17 -7.26
CA TYR A 142 3.91 -19.31 -7.74
C TYR A 142 3.40 -18.09 -8.49
N GLY A 143 4.12 -16.98 -8.45
CA GLY A 143 3.62 -15.70 -8.89
C GLY A 143 2.68 -15.05 -7.87
N CYS A 144 2.33 -13.78 -8.13
CA CYS A 144 1.44 -13.01 -7.28
C CYS A 144 0.63 -11.99 -8.09
N GLN A 145 -0.66 -11.87 -7.78
CA GLN A 145 -1.50 -10.75 -8.21
C GLN A 145 -1.80 -9.86 -7.00
N SER A 146 -1.56 -8.59 -7.15
CA SER A 146 -1.68 -7.57 -6.09
C SER A 146 -2.74 -6.54 -6.53
N LEU A 147 -3.90 -6.51 -5.85
CA LEU A 147 -5.08 -5.73 -6.23
C LEU A 147 -5.64 -4.99 -5.00
N GLU A 148 -6.29 -3.86 -5.23
CA GLU A 148 -7.13 -3.22 -4.22
C GLU A 148 -8.49 -3.92 -4.18
N ALA A 149 -9.02 -4.16 -2.97
CA ALA A 149 -10.22 -4.98 -2.78
C ALA A 149 -11.47 -4.42 -3.49
N SER A 150 -11.70 -3.10 -3.42
CA SER A 150 -12.85 -2.49 -4.11
C SER A 150 -12.65 -2.47 -5.62
N GLN A 151 -11.41 -2.36 -6.11
CA GLN A 151 -11.11 -2.45 -7.53
C GLN A 151 -11.48 -3.83 -8.09
N LEU A 152 -11.12 -4.91 -7.36
CA LEU A 152 -11.55 -6.26 -7.72
C LEU A 152 -13.07 -6.40 -7.76
N MET A 153 -13.80 -5.73 -6.85
CA MET A 153 -15.25 -5.80 -6.80
C MET A 153 -15.95 -4.98 -7.90
N PHE A 154 -15.35 -3.86 -8.32
CA PHE A 154 -15.98 -2.91 -9.22
C PHE A 154 -15.67 -3.14 -10.70
N PHE A 155 -14.58 -3.86 -10.98
CA PHE A 155 -14.13 -4.12 -12.34
C PHE A 155 -14.00 -5.62 -12.59
N GLU A 156 -14.14 -6.03 -13.83
CA GLU A 156 -13.92 -7.42 -14.22
C GLU A 156 -12.42 -7.75 -14.20
N HIS A 157 -12.05 -8.73 -13.39
CA HIS A 157 -10.70 -9.26 -13.29
C HIS A 157 -10.71 -10.77 -13.50
N GLN A 158 -9.56 -11.30 -13.95
CA GLN A 158 -9.30 -12.72 -13.97
C GLN A 158 -8.21 -13.03 -12.93
N LEU A 159 -8.55 -13.85 -11.95
CA LEU A 159 -7.57 -14.28 -10.95
C LEU A 159 -6.93 -15.59 -11.39
N ASP A 160 -5.60 -15.65 -11.35
CA ASP A 160 -4.87 -16.90 -11.44
C ASP A 160 -4.78 -17.53 -10.05
N ASN A 161 -5.62 -18.53 -9.82
CA ASN A 161 -5.67 -19.22 -8.55
C ASN A 161 -4.58 -20.31 -8.37
N ALA A 162 -3.58 -20.36 -9.26
CA ALA A 162 -2.34 -21.10 -9.07
C ALA A 162 -1.22 -20.25 -8.44
N GLY A 163 -1.41 -18.91 -8.39
CA GLY A 163 -0.54 -17.97 -7.71
C GLY A 163 -1.17 -17.39 -6.45
N TYR A 164 -0.39 -16.59 -5.71
CA TYR A 164 -0.91 -15.81 -4.59
C TYR A 164 -1.76 -14.64 -5.11
N VAL A 165 -2.81 -14.29 -4.35
CA VAL A 165 -3.57 -13.07 -4.56
C VAL A 165 -3.55 -12.26 -3.27
N LEU A 166 -3.13 -10.99 -3.37
CA LEU A 166 -3.14 -10.03 -2.28
C LEU A 166 -4.26 -9.01 -2.54
N LEU A 167 -5.19 -8.90 -1.59
CA LEU A 167 -6.23 -7.88 -1.63
C LEU A 167 -5.95 -6.84 -0.55
N TRP A 168 -5.53 -5.68 -1.01
CA TRP A 168 -5.22 -4.52 -0.18
C TRP A 168 -6.47 -3.77 0.21
N GLN A 169 -6.38 -3.05 1.34
CA GLN A 169 -7.46 -2.20 1.85
C GLN A 169 -8.78 -2.97 2.03
N ILE A 170 -8.69 -4.21 2.49
CA ILE A 170 -9.85 -5.08 2.68
C ILE A 170 -10.90 -4.45 3.63
N ALA A 171 -10.47 -3.64 4.59
CA ALA A 171 -11.36 -2.89 5.47
C ALA A 171 -12.17 -1.79 4.76
N LEU A 172 -11.89 -1.51 3.49
CA LEU A 172 -12.63 -0.57 2.64
C LEU A 172 -13.37 -1.26 1.49
N ALA A 173 -13.36 -2.60 1.43
CA ALA A 173 -13.97 -3.36 0.34
C ALA A 173 -15.40 -2.88 0.05
N GLY A 174 -15.67 -2.49 -1.22
CA GLY A 174 -16.97 -2.00 -1.67
C GLY A 174 -17.33 -0.58 -1.22
N GLU A 175 -16.44 0.16 -0.56
CA GLU A 175 -16.67 1.56 -0.18
C GLU A 175 -16.43 2.48 -1.40
N HIS A 176 -17.52 3.04 -1.95
CA HIS A 176 -17.51 3.84 -3.18
C HIS A 176 -17.78 5.34 -2.98
N THR A 177 -18.21 5.73 -1.77
CA THR A 177 -18.58 7.13 -1.50
C THR A 177 -17.38 8.05 -1.30
N LEU A 178 -16.22 7.47 -1.00
CA LEU A 178 -14.98 8.16 -0.63
C LEU A 178 -15.13 9.05 0.63
N THR A 179 -16.12 8.76 1.47
CA THR A 179 -16.35 9.46 2.73
C THR A 179 -16.18 8.56 3.95
N GLY A 180 -16.34 7.24 3.76
CA GLY A 180 -16.16 6.23 4.80
C GLY A 180 -14.73 5.68 4.85
N PHE A 181 -14.37 5.12 6.00
CA PHE A 181 -13.09 4.43 6.25
C PHE A 181 -13.31 2.99 6.75
N SER A 182 -14.47 2.41 6.44
CA SER A 182 -14.80 1.04 6.81
C SER A 182 -15.70 0.38 5.76
N THR A 183 -15.60 -0.93 5.69
CA THR A 183 -16.55 -1.78 4.95
C THR A 183 -17.69 -2.23 5.87
N THR A 184 -18.62 -3.01 5.33
CA THR A 184 -19.70 -3.67 6.08
C THR A 184 -19.65 -5.17 5.85
N GLU A 185 -20.28 -5.93 6.76
CA GLU A 185 -20.40 -7.38 6.63
C GLU A 185 -21.08 -7.78 5.30
N GLU A 186 -22.10 -7.05 4.87
CA GLU A 186 -22.79 -7.31 3.61
C GLU A 186 -21.88 -7.13 2.39
N ARG A 187 -21.01 -6.09 2.40
CA ARG A 187 -20.04 -5.88 1.33
C ARG A 187 -18.98 -6.98 1.30
N LEU A 188 -18.54 -7.41 2.48
CA LEU A 188 -17.59 -8.54 2.58
C LEU A 188 -18.23 -9.85 2.12
N ARG A 189 -19.53 -10.09 2.37
CA ARG A 189 -20.26 -11.24 1.79
C ARG A 189 -20.27 -11.19 0.26
N VAL A 190 -20.50 -10.03 -0.34
CA VAL A 190 -20.42 -9.85 -1.80
C VAL A 190 -19.00 -10.16 -2.30
N LEU A 191 -17.95 -9.74 -1.60
CA LEU A 191 -16.57 -10.08 -1.95
C LEU A 191 -16.31 -11.58 -1.85
N VAL A 192 -16.77 -12.24 -0.78
CA VAL A 192 -16.65 -13.68 -0.62
C VAL A 192 -17.36 -14.42 -1.76
N ASP A 193 -18.58 -14.03 -2.11
CA ASP A 193 -19.34 -14.62 -3.21
C ASP A 193 -18.61 -14.41 -4.55
N LEU A 194 -17.98 -13.27 -4.77
CA LEU A 194 -17.13 -13.02 -5.94
C LEU A 194 -15.94 -13.97 -5.97
N LEU A 195 -15.21 -14.11 -4.87
CA LEU A 195 -14.02 -14.95 -4.76
C LEU A 195 -14.32 -16.45 -4.91
N ARG A 196 -15.54 -16.89 -4.61
CA ARG A 196 -15.99 -18.29 -4.79
C ARG A 196 -15.96 -18.76 -6.25
N GLN A 197 -15.82 -17.87 -7.21
CA GLN A 197 -15.58 -18.25 -8.61
C GLN A 197 -14.23 -18.94 -8.80
N TRP A 198 -13.25 -18.69 -7.92
CA TRP A 198 -11.89 -19.21 -8.02
C TRP A 198 -11.48 -20.08 -6.83
N TYR A 199 -12.07 -19.87 -5.65
CA TYR A 199 -11.68 -20.49 -4.39
C TYR A 199 -12.88 -21.14 -3.69
N PRO A 200 -12.74 -22.35 -3.14
CA PRO A 200 -13.80 -22.92 -2.29
C PRO A 200 -13.97 -22.11 -1.00
N GLU A 201 -15.16 -22.11 -0.43
CA GLU A 201 -15.46 -21.33 0.77
C GLU A 201 -14.66 -21.72 2.02
N GLN A 202 -14.19 -23.00 2.08
CA GLN A 202 -13.28 -23.49 3.12
C GLN A 202 -11.80 -23.24 2.77
N HIS A 203 -11.48 -22.49 1.71
CA HIS A 203 -10.10 -22.14 1.44
C HIS A 203 -9.54 -21.30 2.58
N LYS A 204 -8.34 -21.64 3.07
CA LYS A 204 -7.67 -20.88 4.12
C LYS A 204 -7.04 -19.62 3.52
N VAL A 205 -7.36 -18.49 4.12
CA VAL A 205 -6.82 -17.17 3.78
C VAL A 205 -6.20 -16.53 5.02
N CYS A 206 -5.27 -15.62 4.84
CA CYS A 206 -4.59 -14.96 5.96
C CYS A 206 -4.97 -13.47 6.02
N LEU A 207 -5.37 -13.00 7.20
CA LEU A 207 -5.47 -11.59 7.51
C LEU A 207 -4.10 -11.14 8.03
N TYR A 208 -3.41 -10.35 7.21
CA TYR A 208 -2.06 -9.92 7.49
C TYR A 208 -2.00 -8.42 7.82
N GLU A 209 -1.20 -8.08 8.84
CA GLU A 209 -0.85 -6.70 9.19
C GLU A 209 0.62 -6.66 9.59
N ALA A 210 1.41 -5.82 8.92
CA ALA A 210 2.81 -5.65 9.27
C ALA A 210 2.95 -4.96 10.64
N SER A 211 3.97 -5.34 11.40
CA SER A 211 4.31 -4.62 12.64
C SER A 211 4.89 -3.25 12.34
N ASN A 212 4.45 -2.23 13.08
CA ASN A 212 5.01 -0.88 13.03
C ASN A 212 6.15 -0.65 14.04
N LEU A 213 6.40 -1.61 14.95
CA LEU A 213 7.46 -1.55 15.95
C LEU A 213 8.50 -2.65 15.71
N PRO A 214 9.80 -2.36 15.88
CA PRO A 214 10.87 -3.35 15.68
C PRO A 214 10.77 -4.58 16.59
N ILE A 215 10.13 -4.44 17.75
CA ILE A 215 9.91 -5.53 18.74
C ILE A 215 8.50 -6.12 18.63
N GLY A 216 7.65 -5.59 17.76
CA GLY A 216 6.30 -6.08 17.53
C GLY A 216 6.30 -7.34 16.66
N GLN A 217 5.20 -8.06 16.71
CA GLN A 217 4.92 -9.17 15.80
C GLN A 217 3.88 -8.73 14.78
N CYS A 218 3.97 -9.25 13.55
CA CYS A 218 2.93 -9.10 12.55
C CYS A 218 1.67 -9.84 13.01
N ARG A 219 0.51 -9.41 12.54
CA ARG A 219 -0.71 -10.23 12.58
C ARG A 219 -0.69 -11.15 11.36
N ALA A 220 -0.79 -12.45 11.59
CA ALA A 220 -0.94 -13.46 10.55
C ALA A 220 -2.04 -14.44 10.99
N GLU A 221 -3.28 -14.01 10.87
CA GLU A 221 -4.45 -14.77 11.31
C GLU A 221 -5.05 -15.55 10.15
N TRP A 222 -5.03 -16.88 10.26
CA TRP A 222 -5.57 -17.79 9.26
C TRP A 222 -7.02 -18.15 9.55
N ILE A 223 -7.90 -17.81 8.62
CA ILE A 223 -9.34 -18.07 8.69
C ILE A 223 -9.80 -18.83 7.44
N PHE A 224 -11.03 -19.37 7.44
CA PHE A 224 -11.65 -19.80 6.19
C PHE A 224 -12.22 -18.58 5.42
N LEU A 225 -12.21 -18.64 4.10
CA LEU A 225 -12.74 -17.56 3.26
C LEU A 225 -14.19 -17.18 3.63
N LYS A 226 -15.02 -18.16 3.95
CA LYS A 226 -16.42 -17.96 4.37
C LYS A 226 -16.57 -17.14 5.65
N ASP A 227 -15.54 -17.13 6.51
CA ASP A 227 -15.58 -16.45 7.80
C ASP A 227 -15.11 -14.98 7.71
N LEU A 228 -14.64 -14.54 6.54
CA LEU A 228 -14.18 -13.17 6.29
C LEU A 228 -15.21 -12.09 6.65
N PRO A 229 -16.53 -12.25 6.40
CA PRO A 229 -17.53 -11.23 6.73
C PRO A 229 -17.60 -10.88 8.22
N GLU A 230 -17.30 -11.84 9.09
CA GLU A 230 -17.35 -11.69 10.57
C GLU A 230 -15.98 -11.38 11.18
N ALA A 231 -14.93 -11.30 10.33
CA ALA A 231 -13.57 -11.08 10.80
C ALA A 231 -13.33 -9.64 11.27
N THR A 232 -12.48 -9.47 12.28
CA THR A 232 -12.02 -8.15 12.70
C THR A 232 -11.00 -7.62 11.71
N LEU A 233 -11.32 -6.49 11.08
CA LEU A 233 -10.47 -5.82 10.11
C LEU A 233 -10.04 -4.45 10.61
N HIS A 234 -8.78 -4.10 10.38
CA HIS A 234 -8.21 -2.79 10.62
C HIS A 234 -7.87 -2.11 9.27
N ALA A 235 -7.69 -0.81 9.28
CA ALA A 235 -7.39 -0.03 8.05
C ALA A 235 -6.15 -0.53 7.28
N ILE A 236 -5.24 -1.22 7.97
CA ILE A 236 -3.99 -1.78 7.41
C ILE A 236 -4.09 -3.28 7.10
N THR A 237 -5.24 -3.93 7.32
CA THR A 237 -5.40 -5.35 7.06
C THR A 237 -5.35 -5.65 5.56
N THR A 238 -4.52 -6.61 5.19
CA THR A 238 -4.39 -7.18 3.85
C THR A 238 -4.91 -8.61 3.85
N LEU A 239 -5.73 -8.99 2.88
CA LEU A 239 -6.14 -10.37 2.69
C LEU A 239 -5.16 -11.08 1.78
N VAL A 240 -4.51 -12.12 2.28
CA VAL A 240 -3.60 -12.99 1.54
C VAL A 240 -4.32 -14.27 1.18
N ILE A 241 -4.43 -14.56 -0.10
CA ILE A 241 -5.09 -15.75 -0.62
C ILE A 241 -4.02 -16.64 -1.26
N PRO A 242 -3.66 -17.78 -0.63
CA PRO A 242 -2.73 -18.74 -1.21
C PRO A 242 -3.28 -19.41 -2.48
N PRO A 243 -2.41 -20.03 -3.30
CA PRO A 243 -2.86 -20.83 -4.42
C PRO A 243 -3.76 -22.01 -3.96
N VAL A 244 -4.78 -22.31 -4.75
CA VAL A 244 -5.71 -23.44 -4.52
C VAL A 244 -5.49 -24.58 -5.50
N ARG A 245 -4.78 -24.34 -6.60
CA ARG A 245 -4.39 -25.36 -7.55
C ARG A 245 -2.88 -25.35 -7.78
N GLU A 246 -2.36 -26.49 -8.20
CA GLU A 246 -0.96 -26.60 -8.61
C GLU A 246 -0.72 -25.95 -9.97
N LEU A 247 0.51 -25.47 -10.17
CA LEU A 247 0.98 -25.01 -11.47
C LEU A 247 0.95 -26.17 -12.48
N GLN A 248 0.47 -25.90 -13.67
CA GLN A 248 0.43 -26.87 -14.76
C GLN A 248 1.50 -26.54 -15.80
N TYR A 249 2.21 -27.56 -16.26
CA TYR A 249 3.20 -27.41 -17.33
C TYR A 249 2.57 -26.92 -18.62
N ASN A 250 3.17 -25.94 -19.26
CA ASN A 250 2.83 -25.55 -20.62
C ASN A 250 3.53 -26.48 -21.62
N LEU A 251 2.95 -27.68 -21.84
CA LEU A 251 3.54 -28.71 -22.67
C LEU A 251 3.86 -28.22 -24.09
N ARG A 252 3.06 -27.31 -24.64
CA ARG A 252 3.34 -26.75 -25.98
C ARG A 252 4.64 -25.96 -25.98
N VAL A 253 4.89 -25.15 -24.96
CA VAL A 253 6.12 -24.36 -24.85
C VAL A 253 7.30 -25.25 -24.52
N LEU A 254 7.15 -26.23 -23.62
CA LEU A 254 8.21 -27.20 -23.32
C LEU A 254 8.66 -27.94 -24.56
N ASN A 255 7.72 -28.46 -25.38
CA ASN A 255 8.05 -29.13 -26.64
C ASN A 255 8.81 -28.21 -27.61
N GLN A 256 8.47 -26.89 -27.68
CA GLN A 256 9.20 -25.95 -28.53
C GLN A 256 10.63 -25.69 -28.03
N LEU A 257 10.86 -25.83 -26.74
CA LEU A 257 12.18 -25.68 -26.09
C LEU A 257 12.97 -27.03 -26.12
N GLY A 258 12.36 -28.11 -26.56
CA GLY A 258 12.96 -29.45 -26.53
C GLY A 258 13.04 -30.03 -25.11
N LEU A 259 12.14 -29.59 -24.21
CA LEU A 259 12.08 -29.98 -22.81
C LEU A 259 10.86 -30.85 -22.53
N THR A 260 10.97 -31.66 -21.48
CA THR A 260 9.89 -32.45 -20.87
C THR A 260 9.68 -31.97 -19.41
N PRO A 261 8.56 -32.29 -18.74
CA PRO A 261 8.37 -32.02 -17.32
C PRO A 261 9.51 -32.55 -16.43
N GLU A 262 10.08 -33.70 -16.77
CA GLU A 262 11.17 -34.35 -16.03
C GLU A 262 12.47 -33.53 -16.06
N ASP A 263 12.67 -32.67 -17.07
CA ASP A 263 13.84 -31.79 -17.16
C ASP A 263 13.78 -30.60 -16.19
N LEU A 264 12.62 -30.35 -15.57
CA LEU A 264 12.41 -29.20 -14.68
C LEU A 264 12.51 -29.54 -13.19
N GLY A 265 12.76 -30.82 -12.84
CA GLY A 265 13.00 -31.25 -11.44
C GLY A 265 11.74 -31.66 -10.70
#